data_2222e3186b3f7008b2d1a908da9e9de2
#
_entry.id   2222e3186b3f7008b2d1a908da9e9de2
#
_cell.length_a   1.000
_cell.length_b   1.000
_cell.length_c   1.000
_cell.angle_alpha   90.00
_cell.angle_beta   90.00
_cell.angle_gamma   90.00
#
_symmetry.space_group_name_H-M   'P 1'
#
loop_
_entity.id
_entity.type
_entity.pdbx_description
1 polymer ?
#
loop_
_entity_poly.entity_id
_entity_poly.type
_entity_poly.pdbx_seq_one_letter_code
_entity_poly.pdbx_strand_id
1 'polypeptide(L)'
;MFKNYIKIAWRNLKKDKFYNLISLLGLTIGLTIAIFIVIWIQSELSYNSFAGNHDQVYRVSSNIKSGGTVQTWGSSTGPVAAYALSDIPEVKRAVRLRQNWSNRLYTVNSTDYEITGAYVDAAFFDLFERKLLAGNKGDLLNDANAVVLTKAIAEKLFGTADVVGKTLEADHQEHYIITGVVEDIPENSSVAYELFFSMESLKTGYANSKYWKSLDTDWGNFNYITYLELRSTDDVAAVTQKLTQIQQQNDPNADLFDDKAAYYLQPITAMNLYNAAGEPRGINTVKIFAIVLLLILAIACINYVNLATARAFQRAREISIRKIIGAGKRSLFGQFIAESILFFGIAIFLAIGLAFLLAPKFTQLSGKSLRLELIQGPLPLYILGIFIITLVVSSIYPALMLISFKPLEAIKGRVGGVSRGTLRKVLVTVQFVFSVMLIIGTLVIGRQLDFLTEKNPGYDRSQVLNFWMSGSMQEHAETVKRRLTNIPGVTGVSFASNPIIDNQNSTGDIKWGAGEVDQELVVTPMAIDEQFIPLLKMNLIAGENFKGISTDSTHFIINQTAAKAMGM
;
A
#
# COMPACT_ATOMS: atom_id res chain seq x y z
N MET A 1 29.97 -41.11 1.20
CA MET A 1 30.29 -40.20 2.30
C MET A 1 29.04 -39.37 2.72
N PHE A 2 28.33 -38.68 1.82
CA PHE A 2 27.18 -37.84 2.14
C PHE A 2 26.04 -38.57 2.89
N LYS A 3 25.68 -39.78 2.46
CA LYS A 3 24.64 -40.62 3.10
C LYS A 3 24.98 -40.96 4.57
N ASN A 4 26.26 -41.12 4.89
CA ASN A 4 26.70 -41.32 6.26
C ASN A 4 26.64 -40.05 7.11
N TYR A 5 26.90 -38.87 6.53
CA TYR A 5 26.77 -37.60 7.24
C TYR A 5 25.32 -37.34 7.63
N ILE A 6 24.34 -37.55 6.73
CA ILE A 6 22.91 -37.41 7.02
C ILE A 6 22.48 -38.39 8.14
N LYS A 7 22.92 -39.64 8.09
CA LYS A 7 22.57 -40.64 9.13
C LYS A 7 23.11 -40.24 10.51
N ILE A 8 24.34 -39.70 10.55
CA ILE A 8 24.95 -39.19 11.79
C ILE A 8 24.22 -37.94 12.26
N ALA A 9 23.91 -37.02 11.37
CA ALA A 9 23.16 -35.80 11.67
C ALA A 9 21.80 -36.13 12.30
N TRP A 10 21.04 -37.05 11.70
CA TRP A 10 19.74 -37.50 12.22
C TRP A 10 19.84 -38.12 13.62
N ARG A 11 20.87 -38.95 13.85
CA ARG A 11 21.09 -39.58 15.15
C ARG A 11 21.47 -38.56 16.23
N ASN A 12 22.25 -37.53 15.87
CA ASN A 12 22.62 -36.42 16.76
C ASN A 12 21.45 -35.55 17.11
N LEU A 13 20.53 -35.31 16.16
CA LEU A 13 19.25 -34.62 16.42
C LEU A 13 18.40 -35.35 17.46
N LYS A 14 18.37 -36.67 17.43
CA LYS A 14 17.61 -37.49 18.39
C LYS A 14 18.22 -37.57 19.78
N LYS A 15 19.56 -37.39 19.92
CA LYS A 15 20.28 -37.59 21.17
C LYS A 15 20.01 -36.44 22.16
N ASP A 16 19.99 -35.18 21.70
CA ASP A 16 19.84 -33.97 22.54
C ASP A 16 18.48 -33.29 22.28
N LYS A 17 17.39 -34.01 22.53
CA LYS A 17 16.02 -33.63 22.14
C LYS A 17 15.62 -32.24 22.63
N PHE A 18 15.85 -31.93 23.91
CA PHE A 18 15.42 -30.67 24.51
C PHE A 18 16.09 -29.43 23.91
N TYR A 19 17.42 -29.48 23.76
CA TYR A 19 18.17 -28.38 23.14
C TYR A 19 17.85 -28.21 21.66
N ASN A 20 17.67 -29.33 20.94
CA ASN A 20 17.30 -29.29 19.54
C ASN A 20 15.92 -28.69 19.35
N LEU A 21 14.97 -29.04 20.22
CA LEU A 21 13.62 -28.52 20.15
C LEU A 21 13.58 -27.00 20.38
N ILE A 22 14.25 -26.48 21.41
CA ILE A 22 14.30 -25.04 21.69
C ILE A 22 14.95 -24.28 20.53
N SER A 23 16.08 -24.79 20.01
CA SER A 23 16.77 -24.16 18.89
C SER A 23 15.91 -24.17 17.62
N LEU A 24 15.23 -25.32 17.36
CA LEU A 24 14.38 -25.50 16.20
C LEU A 24 13.16 -24.58 16.27
N LEU A 25 12.50 -24.49 17.43
CA LEU A 25 11.37 -23.59 17.64
C LEU A 25 11.76 -22.12 17.44
N GLY A 26 12.84 -21.68 18.08
CA GLY A 26 13.32 -20.30 17.94
C GLY A 26 13.68 -19.95 16.50
N LEU A 27 14.37 -20.87 15.79
CA LEU A 27 14.73 -20.67 14.39
C LEU A 27 13.48 -20.70 13.50
N THR A 28 12.55 -21.64 13.72
CA THR A 28 11.29 -21.74 12.96
C THR A 28 10.47 -20.47 13.10
N ILE A 29 10.27 -19.95 14.31
CA ILE A 29 9.53 -18.71 14.55
C ILE A 29 10.22 -17.54 13.87
N GLY A 30 11.53 -17.38 14.04
CA GLY A 30 12.31 -16.32 13.39
C GLY A 30 12.21 -16.35 11.87
N LEU A 31 12.33 -17.55 11.27
CA LEU A 31 12.19 -17.74 9.82
C LEU A 31 10.76 -17.48 9.33
N THR A 32 9.73 -17.87 10.10
CA THR A 32 8.32 -17.60 9.76
C THR A 32 8.05 -16.09 9.69
N ILE A 33 8.49 -15.34 10.70
CA ILE A 33 8.36 -13.89 10.72
C ILE A 33 9.16 -13.26 9.57
N ALA A 34 10.36 -13.76 9.29
CA ALA A 34 11.17 -13.31 8.17
C ALA A 34 10.47 -13.52 6.82
N ILE A 35 9.82 -14.67 6.62
CA ILE A 35 9.03 -14.97 5.43
C ILE A 35 7.89 -13.95 5.27
N PHE A 36 7.11 -13.67 6.32
CA PHE A 36 6.04 -12.68 6.27
C PHE A 36 6.53 -11.27 5.94
N ILE A 37 7.62 -10.83 6.56
CA ILE A 37 8.20 -9.52 6.28
C ILE A 37 8.68 -9.43 4.83
N VAL A 38 9.32 -10.47 4.31
CA VAL A 38 9.80 -10.50 2.91
C VAL A 38 8.62 -10.47 1.93
N ILE A 39 7.56 -11.22 2.19
CA ILE A 39 6.35 -11.19 1.35
C ILE A 39 5.74 -9.78 1.36
N TRP A 40 5.65 -9.17 2.54
CA TRP A 40 5.12 -7.80 2.66
C TRP A 40 6.01 -6.79 1.92
N ILE A 41 7.32 -6.81 2.11
CA ILE A 41 8.29 -5.95 1.40
C ILE A 41 8.15 -6.14 -0.12
N GLN A 42 8.09 -7.39 -0.58
CA GLN A 42 7.91 -7.70 -2.00
C GLN A 42 6.61 -7.12 -2.55
N SER A 43 5.50 -7.26 -1.82
CA SER A 43 4.22 -6.68 -2.21
C SER A 43 4.30 -5.16 -2.35
N GLU A 44 4.97 -4.46 -1.41
CA GLU A 44 5.15 -3.01 -1.47
C GLU A 44 6.03 -2.56 -2.66
N LEU A 45 7.12 -3.28 -2.90
CA LEU A 45 8.07 -2.96 -3.98
C LEU A 45 7.56 -3.33 -5.37
N SER A 46 6.65 -4.30 -5.48
CA SER A 46 6.08 -4.76 -6.75
C SER A 46 4.79 -4.02 -7.14
N TYR A 47 4.46 -2.94 -6.43
CA TYR A 47 3.23 -2.19 -6.70
C TYR A 47 3.23 -1.63 -8.14
N ASN A 48 2.12 -1.81 -8.86
CA ASN A 48 1.94 -1.41 -10.27
C ASN A 48 2.92 -2.03 -11.29
N SER A 49 3.71 -3.05 -10.93
CA SER A 49 4.66 -3.69 -11.86
C SER A 49 4.06 -4.85 -12.66
N PHE A 50 2.74 -4.98 -12.69
CA PHE A 50 2.05 -6.11 -13.33
C PHE A 50 1.97 -6.00 -14.86
N ALA A 51 2.04 -4.79 -15.44
CA ALA A 51 2.08 -4.58 -16.89
C ALA A 51 3.51 -4.63 -17.41
N GLY A 52 3.71 -5.23 -18.59
CA GLY A 52 5.06 -5.37 -19.18
C GLY A 52 5.71 -4.03 -19.54
N ASN A 53 4.88 -2.99 -19.76
CA ASN A 53 5.30 -1.62 -20.09
C ASN A 53 5.41 -0.69 -18.87
N HIS A 54 5.34 -1.22 -17.65
CA HIS A 54 5.27 -0.41 -16.41
C HIS A 54 6.39 0.61 -16.23
N ASP A 55 7.57 0.36 -16.78
CA ASP A 55 8.71 1.29 -16.74
C ASP A 55 8.48 2.54 -17.64
N GLN A 56 7.58 2.46 -18.61
CA GLN A 56 7.26 3.54 -19.54
C GLN A 56 5.97 4.29 -19.19
N VAL A 57 5.28 3.89 -18.11
CA VAL A 57 4.01 4.50 -17.71
C VAL A 57 4.23 5.44 -16.52
N TYR A 58 3.70 6.66 -16.67
CA TYR A 58 3.85 7.74 -15.71
C TYR A 58 2.49 8.34 -15.36
N ARG A 59 2.31 8.71 -14.09
CA ARG A 59 1.21 9.55 -13.64
C ARG A 59 1.61 11.02 -13.80
N VAL A 60 0.73 11.83 -14.36
CA VAL A 60 0.89 13.29 -14.42
C VAL A 60 0.40 13.88 -13.09
N SER A 61 1.30 14.52 -12.36
CA SER A 61 1.02 15.26 -11.12
C SER A 61 1.18 16.75 -11.38
N SER A 62 0.26 17.58 -10.88
CA SER A 62 0.25 19.03 -11.09
C SER A 62 0.98 19.77 -9.98
N ASN A 63 1.89 20.67 -10.34
CA ASN A 63 2.62 21.54 -9.41
C ASN A 63 1.91 22.88 -9.29
N ILE A 64 1.18 23.07 -8.20
CA ILE A 64 0.33 24.24 -7.96
C ILE A 64 1.00 25.16 -6.94
N LYS A 65 1.06 26.46 -7.23
CA LYS A 65 1.49 27.50 -6.29
C LYS A 65 0.41 27.70 -5.23
N SER A 66 0.78 27.69 -3.98
CA SER A 66 -0.13 27.94 -2.86
C SER A 66 0.63 28.55 -1.69
N GLY A 67 0.25 29.75 -1.25
CA GLY A 67 0.83 30.40 -0.09
C GLY A 67 2.35 30.60 -0.18
N GLY A 68 2.89 30.89 -1.36
CA GLY A 68 4.33 31.07 -1.61
C GLY A 68 5.16 29.77 -1.69
N THR A 69 4.49 28.60 -1.68
CA THR A 69 5.11 27.28 -1.84
C THR A 69 4.48 26.53 -3.02
N VAL A 70 5.21 25.58 -3.58
CA VAL A 70 4.66 24.69 -4.60
C VAL A 70 4.13 23.42 -3.93
N GLN A 71 2.86 23.09 -4.17
CA GLN A 71 2.24 21.84 -3.76
C GLN A 71 2.06 20.95 -4.97
N THR A 72 2.43 19.68 -4.88
CA THR A 72 2.25 18.73 -5.97
C THR A 72 1.03 17.85 -5.71
N TRP A 73 0.02 17.99 -6.57
CA TRP A 73 -1.20 17.19 -6.53
C TRP A 73 -1.08 15.98 -7.44
N GLY A 74 -1.52 14.81 -6.98
CA GLY A 74 -1.49 13.56 -7.76
C GLY A 74 -2.57 13.48 -8.85
N SER A 75 -3.22 14.57 -9.16
CA SER A 75 -4.25 14.71 -10.18
C SER A 75 -3.88 15.78 -11.20
N SER A 76 -4.58 15.79 -12.31
CA SER A 76 -4.45 16.76 -13.38
C SER A 76 -5.81 17.14 -13.94
N THR A 77 -5.84 18.08 -14.87
CA THR A 77 -7.05 18.50 -15.55
C THR A 77 -7.36 17.64 -16.78
N GLY A 78 -8.62 17.61 -17.20
CA GLY A 78 -9.07 16.79 -18.33
C GLY A 78 -8.32 17.01 -19.66
N PRO A 79 -8.02 18.27 -20.05
CA PRO A 79 -7.32 18.58 -21.30
C PRO A 79 -5.93 17.97 -21.43
N VAL A 80 -5.21 17.77 -20.32
CA VAL A 80 -3.81 17.28 -20.31
C VAL A 80 -3.63 16.01 -21.13
N ALA A 81 -4.53 15.04 -21.01
CA ALA A 81 -4.43 13.78 -21.76
C ALA A 81 -4.63 13.98 -23.26
N ALA A 82 -5.58 14.82 -23.65
CA ALA A 82 -5.91 15.11 -25.05
C ALA A 82 -4.72 15.79 -25.75
N TYR A 83 -4.20 16.87 -25.15
CA TYR A 83 -3.04 17.59 -25.68
C TYR A 83 -1.77 16.74 -25.64
N ALA A 84 -1.56 15.94 -24.60
CA ALA A 84 -0.40 15.05 -24.55
C ALA A 84 -0.39 14.06 -25.72
N LEU A 85 -1.55 13.55 -26.11
CA LEU A 85 -1.66 12.58 -27.19
C LEU A 85 -1.56 13.24 -28.57
N SER A 86 -2.10 14.45 -28.77
CA SER A 86 -2.12 15.15 -30.06
C SER A 86 -0.79 15.85 -30.37
N ASP A 87 -0.18 16.50 -29.36
CA ASP A 87 0.88 17.49 -29.59
C ASP A 87 2.27 16.98 -29.16
N ILE A 88 2.35 15.83 -28.45
CA ILE A 88 3.62 15.29 -27.95
C ILE A 88 3.93 13.94 -28.62
N PRO A 89 4.76 13.88 -29.65
CA PRO A 89 5.06 12.64 -30.39
C PRO A 89 5.70 11.53 -29.53
N GLU A 90 6.37 11.89 -28.44
CA GLU A 90 7.00 10.96 -27.49
C GLU A 90 5.95 10.21 -26.64
N VAL A 91 4.73 10.72 -26.56
CA VAL A 91 3.62 10.05 -25.90
C VAL A 91 3.02 9.01 -26.85
N LYS A 92 2.98 7.77 -26.40
CA LYS A 92 2.41 6.65 -27.15
C LYS A 92 0.92 6.47 -26.85
N ARG A 93 0.52 6.64 -25.58
CA ARG A 93 -0.86 6.59 -25.10
C ARG A 93 -1.04 7.59 -23.96
N ALA A 94 -2.23 8.15 -23.87
CA ALA A 94 -2.67 8.97 -22.74
C ALA A 94 -4.05 8.48 -22.31
N VAL A 95 -4.25 8.36 -20.98
CA VAL A 95 -5.49 7.84 -20.41
C VAL A 95 -5.83 8.63 -19.17
N ARG A 96 -7.09 9.06 -19.07
CA ARG A 96 -7.66 9.62 -17.86
C ARG A 96 -8.37 8.54 -17.07
N LEU A 97 -8.30 8.68 -15.76
CA LEU A 97 -9.09 7.95 -14.80
C LEU A 97 -9.75 8.94 -13.86
N ARG A 98 -11.05 8.81 -13.64
CA ARG A 98 -11.78 9.53 -12.60
C ARG A 98 -12.46 8.51 -11.71
N GLN A 99 -12.10 8.51 -10.43
CA GLN A 99 -12.76 7.65 -9.46
C GLN A 99 -14.22 8.04 -9.33
N ASN A 100 -15.11 7.07 -9.25
CA ASN A 100 -16.48 7.31 -8.86
C ASN A 100 -16.54 7.48 -7.33
N TRP A 101 -16.56 8.73 -6.88
CA TRP A 101 -16.52 9.09 -5.45
C TRP A 101 -17.82 8.81 -4.70
N SER A 102 -18.94 8.65 -5.43
CA SER A 102 -20.20 8.24 -4.82
C SER A 102 -20.22 6.73 -4.68
N ASN A 103 -20.51 6.24 -3.47
CA ASN A 103 -20.83 4.83 -3.25
C ASN A 103 -22.19 4.55 -3.92
N ARG A 104 -22.14 4.26 -5.23
CA ARG A 104 -23.32 3.96 -6.01
C ARG A 104 -23.79 2.55 -5.71
N LEU A 105 -25.11 2.39 -5.67
CA LEU A 105 -25.73 1.08 -5.57
C LEU A 105 -25.91 0.51 -6.96
N TYR A 106 -25.45 -0.70 -7.17
CA TYR A 106 -25.63 -1.44 -8.42
C TYR A 106 -26.59 -2.59 -8.18
N THR A 107 -27.70 -2.59 -8.93
CA THR A 107 -28.80 -3.56 -8.75
C THR A 107 -28.73 -4.64 -9.81
N VAL A 108 -28.71 -5.89 -9.37
CA VAL A 108 -28.82 -7.09 -10.22
C VAL A 108 -29.79 -8.06 -9.57
N ASN A 109 -30.80 -8.49 -10.32
CA ASN A 109 -31.85 -9.41 -9.82
C ASN A 109 -32.48 -8.94 -8.50
N SER A 110 -32.81 -7.65 -8.40
CA SER A 110 -33.40 -7.03 -7.20
C SER A 110 -32.53 -7.09 -5.94
N THR A 111 -31.23 -7.29 -6.09
CA THR A 111 -30.24 -7.21 -4.99
C THR A 111 -29.30 -6.05 -5.26
N ASP A 112 -29.11 -5.22 -4.25
CA ASP A 112 -28.24 -4.07 -4.30
C ASP A 112 -26.84 -4.40 -3.81
N TYR A 113 -25.84 -3.93 -4.55
CA TYR A 113 -24.42 -4.12 -4.27
C TYR A 113 -23.71 -2.76 -4.26
N GLU A 114 -22.90 -2.54 -3.26
CA GLU A 114 -21.94 -1.43 -3.23
C GLU A 114 -20.63 -1.92 -3.84
N ILE A 115 -20.20 -1.30 -4.95
CA ILE A 115 -19.03 -1.71 -5.72
C ILE A 115 -18.26 -0.46 -6.13
N THR A 116 -16.93 -0.53 -6.02
CA THR A 116 -16.05 0.56 -6.44
C THR A 116 -15.89 0.58 -7.95
N GLY A 117 -16.06 1.76 -8.54
CA GLY A 117 -15.93 1.95 -9.99
C GLY A 117 -15.08 3.16 -10.33
N ALA A 118 -14.64 3.22 -11.58
CA ALA A 118 -13.95 4.37 -12.13
C ALA A 118 -14.39 4.64 -13.57
N TYR A 119 -14.42 5.90 -13.97
CA TYR A 119 -14.54 6.31 -15.36
C TYR A 119 -13.14 6.32 -15.97
N VAL A 120 -13.00 5.70 -17.15
CA VAL A 120 -11.72 5.59 -17.84
C VAL A 120 -11.87 5.81 -19.34
N ASP A 121 -10.82 6.31 -19.98
CA ASP A 121 -10.74 6.38 -21.45
C ASP A 121 -10.62 4.98 -22.06
N ALA A 122 -11.06 4.78 -23.29
CA ALA A 122 -11.10 3.48 -23.96
C ALA A 122 -9.72 2.78 -24.04
N ALA A 123 -8.64 3.56 -24.13
CA ALA A 123 -7.27 3.03 -24.19
C ALA A 123 -6.73 2.51 -22.82
N PHE A 124 -7.52 2.57 -21.75
CA PHE A 124 -7.11 2.15 -20.40
C PHE A 124 -6.62 0.71 -20.33
N PHE A 125 -7.37 -0.21 -20.95
CA PHE A 125 -7.03 -1.63 -20.92
C PHE A 125 -5.78 -1.96 -21.75
N ASP A 126 -5.49 -1.16 -22.76
CA ASP A 126 -4.26 -1.27 -23.55
C ASP A 126 -3.05 -0.72 -22.83
N LEU A 127 -3.21 0.40 -22.11
CA LEU A 127 -2.14 1.00 -21.33
C LEU A 127 -1.71 0.11 -20.17
N PHE A 128 -2.67 -0.48 -19.47
CA PHE A 128 -2.42 -1.38 -18.34
C PHE A 128 -2.35 -2.86 -18.72
N GLU A 129 -2.34 -3.18 -20.02
CA GLU A 129 -2.21 -4.53 -20.58
C GLU A 129 -3.18 -5.55 -19.95
N ARG A 130 -4.46 -5.15 -19.77
CA ARG A 130 -5.47 -6.02 -19.19
C ARG A 130 -6.01 -7.01 -20.20
N LYS A 131 -5.98 -8.29 -19.83
CA LYS A 131 -6.49 -9.37 -20.67
C LYS A 131 -8.02 -9.32 -20.72
N LEU A 132 -8.56 -9.20 -21.92
CA LEU A 132 -9.99 -9.33 -22.17
C LEU A 132 -10.39 -10.81 -22.14
N LEU A 133 -11.39 -11.15 -21.35
CA LEU A 133 -11.93 -12.51 -21.21
C LEU A 133 -13.21 -12.69 -22.03
N ALA A 134 -14.04 -11.66 -22.14
CA ALA A 134 -15.25 -11.65 -22.97
C ALA A 134 -15.51 -10.24 -23.50
N GLY A 135 -16.13 -10.12 -24.68
CA GLY A 135 -16.39 -8.85 -25.37
C GLY A 135 -15.46 -8.62 -26.55
N ASN A 136 -15.61 -7.45 -27.18
CA ASN A 136 -14.79 -7.02 -28.32
C ASN A 136 -13.89 -5.84 -27.91
N LYS A 137 -12.59 -5.99 -28.10
CA LYS A 137 -11.60 -4.99 -27.69
C LYS A 137 -11.83 -3.59 -28.31
N GLY A 138 -12.33 -3.55 -29.54
CA GLY A 138 -12.63 -2.28 -30.24
C GLY A 138 -13.85 -1.51 -29.70
N ASP A 139 -14.73 -2.19 -28.91
CA ASP A 139 -16.03 -1.64 -28.53
C ASP A 139 -16.23 -1.52 -27.02
N LEU A 140 -15.17 -1.71 -26.22
CA LEU A 140 -15.31 -1.86 -24.75
C LEU A 140 -15.96 -0.65 -24.06
N LEU A 141 -15.55 0.57 -24.40
CA LEU A 141 -15.98 1.81 -23.74
C LEU A 141 -16.30 2.93 -24.74
N ASN A 142 -16.76 2.58 -25.95
CA ASN A 142 -17.06 3.56 -26.99
C ASN A 142 -18.37 4.30 -26.73
N ASP A 143 -19.34 3.64 -26.08
CA ASP A 143 -20.62 4.24 -25.74
C ASP A 143 -20.62 4.80 -24.32
N ALA A 144 -21.36 5.89 -24.11
CA ALA A 144 -21.51 6.53 -22.80
C ALA A 144 -22.09 5.58 -21.72
N ASN A 145 -22.95 4.66 -22.12
CA ASN A 145 -23.59 3.70 -21.22
C ASN A 145 -22.82 2.34 -21.14
N ALA A 146 -21.60 2.29 -21.66
CA ALA A 146 -20.78 1.07 -21.60
C ALA A 146 -20.14 0.91 -20.22
N VAL A 147 -20.11 -0.34 -19.74
CA VAL A 147 -19.39 -0.74 -18.54
C VAL A 147 -18.63 -2.05 -18.77
N VAL A 148 -17.39 -2.10 -18.27
CA VAL A 148 -16.56 -3.29 -18.27
C VAL A 148 -16.40 -3.77 -16.82
N LEU A 149 -16.55 -5.08 -16.60
CA LEU A 149 -16.46 -5.71 -15.29
C LEU A 149 -15.17 -6.51 -15.16
N THR A 150 -14.65 -6.62 -13.95
CA THR A 150 -13.67 -7.67 -13.64
C THR A 150 -14.37 -9.04 -13.56
N LYS A 151 -13.62 -10.10 -13.76
CA LYS A 151 -14.15 -11.48 -13.70
C LYS A 151 -14.81 -11.77 -12.34
N ALA A 152 -14.15 -11.43 -11.25
CA ALA A 152 -14.66 -11.66 -9.90
C ALA A 152 -16.02 -10.99 -9.67
N ILE A 153 -16.20 -9.76 -10.16
CA ILE A 153 -17.47 -9.03 -10.05
C ILE A 153 -18.54 -9.63 -10.98
N ALA A 154 -18.20 -10.00 -12.21
CA ALA A 154 -19.14 -10.66 -13.09
C ALA A 154 -19.68 -11.96 -12.46
N GLU A 155 -18.80 -12.78 -11.89
CA GLU A 155 -19.17 -14.01 -11.18
C GLU A 155 -19.98 -13.72 -9.90
N LYS A 156 -19.64 -12.68 -9.12
CA LYS A 156 -20.35 -12.27 -7.90
C LYS A 156 -21.79 -11.81 -8.20
N LEU A 157 -21.97 -11.00 -9.25
CA LEU A 157 -23.26 -10.40 -9.58
C LEU A 157 -24.20 -11.33 -10.36
N PHE A 158 -23.64 -12.13 -11.28
CA PHE A 158 -24.41 -12.90 -12.25
C PHE A 158 -24.18 -14.42 -12.14
N GLY A 159 -23.27 -14.87 -11.29
CA GLY A 159 -22.90 -16.29 -11.16
C GLY A 159 -22.05 -16.84 -12.31
N THR A 160 -21.68 -15.99 -13.29
CA THR A 160 -20.92 -16.39 -14.49
C THR A 160 -20.13 -15.20 -15.02
N ALA A 161 -19.02 -15.47 -15.74
CA ALA A 161 -18.28 -14.47 -16.48
C ALA A 161 -18.89 -14.15 -17.87
N ASP A 162 -19.84 -14.94 -18.34
CA ASP A 162 -20.54 -14.70 -19.62
C ASP A 162 -21.73 -13.75 -19.39
N VAL A 163 -21.44 -12.45 -19.40
CA VAL A 163 -22.38 -11.38 -19.05
C VAL A 163 -22.45 -10.26 -20.08
N VAL A 164 -21.71 -10.35 -21.18
CA VAL A 164 -21.70 -9.33 -22.23
C VAL A 164 -23.11 -9.16 -22.81
N GLY A 165 -23.54 -7.89 -22.96
CA GLY A 165 -24.86 -7.52 -23.41
C GLY A 165 -25.92 -7.47 -22.31
N LYS A 166 -25.63 -7.92 -21.07
CA LYS A 166 -26.56 -7.74 -19.94
C LYS A 166 -26.51 -6.30 -19.43
N THR A 167 -27.55 -5.91 -18.71
CA THR A 167 -27.71 -4.58 -18.14
C THR A 167 -27.34 -4.59 -16.66
N LEU A 168 -26.60 -3.57 -16.25
CA LEU A 168 -26.31 -3.23 -14.86
C LEU A 168 -27.04 -1.92 -14.53
N GLU A 169 -27.95 -1.97 -13.56
CA GLU A 169 -28.67 -0.78 -13.09
C GLU A 169 -27.87 -0.09 -11.98
N ALA A 170 -27.78 1.24 -12.03
CA ALA A 170 -27.11 2.03 -11.01
C ALA A 170 -28.10 3.04 -10.39
N ASP A 171 -28.11 3.10 -9.05
CA ASP A 171 -28.95 3.99 -8.23
C ASP A 171 -30.46 3.94 -8.59
N HIS A 172 -30.93 2.83 -9.15
CA HIS A 172 -32.30 2.62 -9.66
C HIS A 172 -32.76 3.65 -10.73
N GLN A 173 -31.81 4.28 -11.44
CA GLN A 173 -32.09 5.34 -12.43
C GLN A 173 -31.31 5.15 -13.73
N GLU A 174 -30.06 4.78 -13.65
CA GLU A 174 -29.18 4.66 -14.82
C GLU A 174 -28.97 3.21 -15.21
N HIS A 175 -28.92 2.95 -16.51
CA HIS A 175 -28.71 1.61 -17.05
C HIS A 175 -27.43 1.57 -17.88
N TYR A 176 -26.51 0.68 -17.51
CA TYR A 176 -25.27 0.45 -18.23
C TYR A 176 -25.31 -0.92 -18.91
N ILE A 177 -24.76 -0.99 -20.11
CA ILE A 177 -24.63 -2.24 -20.87
C ILE A 177 -23.23 -2.79 -20.63
N ILE A 178 -23.15 -4.05 -20.21
CA ILE A 178 -21.87 -4.74 -20.04
C ILE A 178 -21.30 -5.06 -21.41
N THR A 179 -20.21 -4.40 -21.79
CA THR A 179 -19.54 -4.55 -23.08
C THR A 179 -18.34 -5.48 -23.03
N GLY A 180 -17.82 -5.76 -21.83
CA GLY A 180 -16.70 -6.65 -21.69
C GLY A 180 -16.47 -7.15 -20.28
N VAL A 181 -15.69 -8.23 -20.17
CA VAL A 181 -15.18 -8.77 -18.92
C VAL A 181 -13.67 -8.90 -19.03
N VAL A 182 -12.95 -8.32 -18.08
CA VAL A 182 -11.49 -8.36 -18.02
C VAL A 182 -11.02 -9.23 -16.86
N GLU A 183 -9.76 -9.64 -16.93
CA GLU A 183 -9.08 -10.33 -15.84
C GLU A 183 -9.02 -9.44 -14.59
N ASP A 184 -9.10 -10.06 -13.42
CA ASP A 184 -9.03 -9.33 -12.14
C ASP A 184 -7.74 -8.54 -12.04
N ILE A 185 -7.85 -7.33 -11.46
CA ILE A 185 -6.69 -6.48 -11.25
C ILE A 185 -5.97 -6.92 -9.98
N PRO A 186 -4.63 -7.05 -10.01
CA PRO A 186 -3.86 -7.41 -8.83
C PRO A 186 -4.06 -6.42 -7.68
N GLU A 187 -4.09 -6.93 -6.44
CA GLU A 187 -4.27 -6.09 -5.25
C GLU A 187 -3.15 -5.07 -5.04
N ASN A 188 -1.94 -5.33 -5.56
CA ASN A 188 -0.82 -4.41 -5.56
C ASN A 188 -0.88 -3.42 -6.74
N SER A 189 -2.08 -2.88 -6.99
CA SER A 189 -2.35 -1.92 -8.06
C SER A 189 -3.01 -0.66 -7.52
N SER A 190 -2.59 0.51 -8.02
CA SER A 190 -3.24 1.80 -7.74
C SER A 190 -4.52 2.03 -8.56
N VAL A 191 -4.81 1.14 -9.51
CA VAL A 191 -5.99 1.18 -10.38
C VAL A 191 -6.91 -0.02 -10.16
N ALA A 192 -6.95 -0.54 -8.93
CA ALA A 192 -7.72 -1.71 -8.54
C ALA A 192 -9.20 -1.37 -8.36
N TYR A 193 -9.89 -1.09 -9.46
CA TYR A 193 -11.34 -0.92 -9.52
C TYR A 193 -12.00 -2.19 -10.05
N GLU A 194 -13.26 -2.37 -9.69
CA GLU A 194 -14.03 -3.56 -10.05
C GLU A 194 -14.95 -3.32 -11.25
N LEU A 195 -15.39 -2.04 -11.43
CA LEU A 195 -16.22 -1.56 -12.55
C LEU A 195 -15.50 -0.44 -13.28
N PHE A 196 -15.52 -0.48 -14.60
CA PHE A 196 -14.94 0.54 -15.46
C PHE A 196 -16.01 1.09 -16.39
N PHE A 197 -16.35 2.36 -16.19
CA PHE A 197 -17.32 3.11 -17.00
C PHE A 197 -16.59 3.91 -18.07
N SER A 198 -17.29 4.16 -19.18
CA SER A 198 -16.79 5.03 -20.22
C SER A 198 -16.59 6.45 -19.73
N MET A 199 -15.45 7.09 -20.04
CA MET A 199 -15.23 8.51 -19.81
C MET A 199 -16.25 9.39 -20.58
N GLU A 200 -16.79 8.88 -21.69
CA GLU A 200 -17.81 9.57 -22.49
C GLU A 200 -19.12 9.82 -21.70
N SER A 201 -19.45 8.95 -20.73
CA SER A 201 -20.63 9.15 -19.90
C SER A 201 -20.57 10.44 -19.07
N LEU A 202 -19.38 10.91 -18.74
CA LEU A 202 -19.20 12.17 -18.03
C LEU A 202 -19.48 13.39 -18.94
N LYS A 203 -19.31 13.29 -20.25
CA LYS A 203 -19.56 14.40 -21.17
C LYS A 203 -21.04 14.84 -21.15
N THR A 204 -21.95 13.91 -21.00
CA THR A 204 -23.40 14.23 -20.88
C THR A 204 -23.72 14.98 -19.59
N GLY A 205 -23.05 14.62 -18.48
CA GLY A 205 -23.15 15.34 -17.20
C GLY A 205 -22.63 16.77 -17.29
N TYR A 206 -21.52 16.98 -18.02
CA TYR A 206 -20.96 18.33 -18.22
C TYR A 206 -21.86 19.24 -19.05
N ALA A 207 -22.54 18.73 -20.07
CA ALA A 207 -23.46 19.51 -20.91
C ALA A 207 -24.58 20.19 -20.09
N ASN A 208 -24.96 19.59 -18.96
CA ASN A 208 -26.01 20.09 -18.07
C ASN A 208 -25.44 20.85 -16.85
N SER A 209 -24.12 20.95 -16.70
CA SER A 209 -23.50 21.61 -15.56
C SER A 209 -23.38 23.13 -15.75
N LYS A 210 -23.73 23.88 -14.69
CA LYS A 210 -23.51 25.33 -14.61
C LYS A 210 -22.04 25.72 -14.42
N TYR A 211 -21.26 24.82 -13.88
CA TYR A 211 -19.89 25.08 -13.41
C TYR A 211 -18.81 24.44 -14.30
N TRP A 212 -19.09 23.28 -14.89
CA TRP A 212 -18.14 22.52 -15.68
C TRP A 212 -18.50 22.63 -17.17
N LYS A 213 -17.57 23.13 -17.98
CA LYS A 213 -17.84 23.42 -19.40
C LYS A 213 -17.68 22.19 -20.29
N SER A 214 -16.58 21.46 -20.20
CA SER A 214 -16.25 20.33 -21.05
C SER A 214 -15.10 19.54 -20.46
N LEU A 215 -15.12 18.23 -20.68
CA LEU A 215 -14.06 17.33 -20.26
C LEU A 215 -12.70 17.69 -20.86
N ASP A 216 -12.68 18.11 -22.13
CA ASP A 216 -11.46 18.28 -22.91
C ASP A 216 -10.96 19.73 -22.97
N THR A 217 -11.71 20.71 -22.41
CA THR A 217 -11.34 22.13 -22.43
C THR A 217 -11.34 22.80 -21.06
N ASP A 218 -11.77 22.10 -20.02
CA ASP A 218 -11.82 22.65 -18.66
C ASP A 218 -10.49 22.44 -17.93
N TRP A 219 -9.69 23.49 -17.88
CA TRP A 219 -8.41 23.51 -17.18
C TRP A 219 -8.54 23.74 -15.65
N GLY A 220 -9.73 24.06 -15.15
CA GLY A 220 -9.98 24.29 -13.72
C GLY A 220 -10.35 23.03 -12.93
N ASN A 221 -10.60 21.90 -13.60
CA ASN A 221 -11.12 20.68 -12.97
C ASN A 221 -10.01 19.62 -12.77
N PHE A 222 -9.45 19.54 -11.55
CA PHE A 222 -8.37 18.61 -11.17
C PHE A 222 -8.87 17.22 -10.72
N ASN A 223 -10.05 16.79 -11.12
CA ASN A 223 -10.63 15.50 -10.69
C ASN A 223 -10.14 14.28 -11.50
N TYR A 224 -9.10 14.41 -12.32
CA TYR A 224 -8.60 13.33 -13.16
C TYR A 224 -7.21 12.90 -12.73
N ILE A 225 -6.97 11.60 -12.81
CA ILE A 225 -5.63 11.03 -12.77
C ILE A 225 -5.26 10.71 -14.20
N THR A 226 -4.28 11.41 -14.74
CA THR A 226 -3.80 11.16 -16.11
C THR A 226 -2.56 10.27 -16.08
N TYR A 227 -2.60 9.20 -16.88
CA TYR A 227 -1.49 8.30 -17.11
C TYR A 227 -1.00 8.45 -18.54
N LEU A 228 0.31 8.56 -18.73
CA LEU A 228 0.97 8.61 -20.02
C LEU A 228 1.89 7.40 -20.17
N GLU A 229 1.82 6.73 -21.32
CA GLU A 229 2.81 5.78 -21.78
C GLU A 229 3.76 6.49 -22.73
N LEU A 230 5.04 6.57 -22.38
CA LEU A 230 6.07 7.16 -23.21
C LEU A 230 6.70 6.11 -24.13
N ARG A 231 7.26 6.56 -25.25
CA ARG A 231 8.00 5.67 -26.17
C ARG A 231 9.36 5.27 -25.60
N SER A 232 9.99 6.16 -24.85
CA SER A 232 11.24 5.92 -24.12
C SER A 232 11.21 6.54 -22.73
N THR A 233 11.88 5.92 -21.78
CA THR A 233 12.11 6.48 -20.44
C THR A 233 12.99 7.74 -20.46
N ASP A 234 13.78 7.93 -21.53
CA ASP A 234 14.66 9.09 -21.70
C ASP A 234 13.87 10.36 -22.08
N ASP A 235 12.61 10.20 -22.52
CA ASP A 235 11.77 11.31 -22.98
C ASP A 235 11.10 12.10 -21.83
N VAL A 236 11.20 11.65 -20.59
CA VAL A 236 10.49 12.23 -19.43
C VAL A 236 10.71 13.73 -19.31
N ALA A 237 11.95 14.22 -19.41
CA ALA A 237 12.27 15.63 -19.27
C ALA A 237 11.68 16.46 -20.43
N ALA A 238 11.78 15.95 -21.66
CA ALA A 238 11.23 16.62 -22.84
C ALA A 238 9.70 16.69 -22.79
N VAL A 239 9.04 15.60 -22.40
CA VAL A 239 7.59 15.55 -22.25
C VAL A 239 7.11 16.50 -21.16
N THR A 240 7.79 16.53 -20.00
CA THR A 240 7.48 17.47 -18.90
C THR A 240 7.55 18.93 -19.37
N GLN A 241 8.59 19.29 -20.13
CA GLN A 241 8.74 20.64 -20.66
C GLN A 241 7.64 20.99 -21.67
N LYS A 242 7.29 20.07 -22.59
CA LYS A 242 6.22 20.27 -23.57
C LYS A 242 4.86 20.40 -22.89
N LEU A 243 4.55 19.57 -21.90
CA LEU A 243 3.31 19.70 -21.10
C LEU A 243 3.23 21.05 -20.40
N THR A 244 4.34 21.55 -19.85
CA THR A 244 4.38 22.89 -19.21
C THR A 244 4.10 23.98 -20.24
N GLN A 245 4.67 23.89 -21.44
CA GLN A 245 4.40 24.86 -22.52
C GLN A 245 2.93 24.83 -22.98
N ILE A 246 2.36 23.63 -23.14
CA ILE A 246 0.95 23.45 -23.50
C ILE A 246 0.05 24.09 -22.45
N GLN A 247 0.33 23.85 -21.18
CA GLN A 247 -0.44 24.43 -20.07
C GLN A 247 -0.35 25.96 -20.09
N GLN A 248 0.85 26.55 -20.21
CA GLN A 248 1.06 28.00 -20.27
C GLN A 248 0.35 28.68 -21.45
N GLN A 249 0.20 27.97 -22.58
CA GLN A 249 -0.43 28.52 -23.78
C GLN A 249 -1.97 28.43 -23.76
N ASN A 250 -2.51 27.40 -23.10
CA ASN A 250 -3.93 27.05 -23.23
C ASN A 250 -4.74 27.24 -21.95
N ASP A 251 -4.09 27.28 -20.77
CA ASP A 251 -4.79 27.42 -19.49
C ASP A 251 -4.95 28.89 -19.10
N PRO A 252 -6.19 29.41 -18.96
CA PRO A 252 -6.42 30.77 -18.47
C PRO A 252 -5.87 31.04 -17.07
N ASN A 253 -5.64 30.01 -16.28
CA ASN A 253 -5.12 30.07 -14.91
C ASN A 253 -3.67 29.53 -14.85
N ALA A 254 -2.87 29.79 -15.91
CA ALA A 254 -1.50 29.30 -16.00
C ALA A 254 -0.60 29.78 -14.86
N ASP A 255 -0.89 30.94 -14.30
CA ASP A 255 -0.22 31.56 -13.14
C ASP A 255 -0.35 30.76 -11.82
N LEU A 256 -1.36 29.90 -11.73
CA LEU A 256 -1.51 28.99 -10.58
C LEU A 256 -0.45 27.86 -10.56
N PHE A 257 0.18 27.59 -11.68
CA PHE A 257 1.17 26.52 -11.78
C PHE A 257 2.61 27.02 -11.53
N ASP A 258 3.50 26.10 -11.20
CA ASP A 258 4.93 26.42 -11.13
C ASP A 258 5.48 26.77 -12.52
N ASP A 259 6.09 27.94 -12.62
CA ASP A 259 6.62 28.47 -13.89
C ASP A 259 7.72 27.61 -14.50
N LYS A 260 8.45 26.86 -13.67
CA LYS A 260 9.56 26.00 -14.10
C LYS A 260 9.08 24.66 -14.61
N ALA A 261 8.08 24.07 -13.94
CA ALA A 261 7.53 22.79 -14.29
C ALA A 261 6.09 22.69 -13.76
N ALA A 262 5.12 22.96 -14.63
CA ALA A 262 3.69 22.84 -14.29
C ALA A 262 3.33 21.41 -13.88
N TYR A 263 4.06 20.42 -14.35
CA TYR A 263 3.80 19.01 -14.10
C TYR A 263 5.05 18.24 -13.65
N TYR A 264 4.81 17.18 -12.88
CA TYR A 264 5.78 16.16 -12.54
C TYR A 264 5.30 14.80 -13.04
N LEU A 265 6.13 14.11 -13.83
CA LEU A 265 5.85 12.76 -14.32
C LEU A 265 6.36 11.73 -13.32
N GLN A 266 5.45 11.15 -12.55
CA GLN A 266 5.77 10.14 -11.55
C GLN A 266 5.66 8.73 -12.15
N PRO A 267 6.73 7.90 -12.10
CA PRO A 267 6.64 6.49 -12.52
C PRO A 267 5.53 5.77 -11.73
N ILE A 268 4.70 4.96 -12.38
CA ILE A 268 3.58 4.27 -11.69
C ILE A 268 4.08 3.33 -10.61
N THR A 269 5.26 2.73 -10.75
CA THR A 269 5.88 1.87 -9.74
C THR A 269 6.31 2.62 -8.48
N ALA A 270 6.50 3.95 -8.58
CA ALA A 270 6.85 4.81 -7.46
C ALA A 270 5.63 5.29 -6.64
N MET A 271 4.40 5.20 -7.17
CA MET A 271 3.20 5.81 -6.56
C MET A 271 2.88 5.29 -5.15
N ASN A 272 3.18 4.03 -4.86
CA ASN A 272 2.97 3.44 -3.54
C ASN A 272 4.04 3.87 -2.52
N LEU A 273 5.26 4.09 -2.97
CA LEU A 273 6.44 4.31 -2.12
C LEU A 273 6.73 5.79 -1.89
N TYR A 274 6.27 6.65 -2.80
CA TYR A 274 6.52 8.09 -2.80
C TYR A 274 5.21 8.84 -2.96
N ASN A 275 5.11 10.05 -2.40
CA ASN A 275 3.97 10.93 -2.61
C ASN A 275 3.95 11.52 -4.04
N ALA A 276 2.97 12.36 -4.35
CA ALA A 276 2.84 12.96 -5.68
C ALA A 276 4.03 13.86 -6.07
N ALA A 277 4.73 14.43 -5.10
CA ALA A 277 5.94 15.24 -5.31
C ALA A 277 7.23 14.39 -5.44
N GLY A 278 7.14 13.07 -5.36
CA GLY A 278 8.31 12.20 -5.38
C GLY A 278 9.05 12.09 -4.05
N GLU A 279 8.46 12.59 -2.95
CA GLU A 279 9.07 12.50 -1.62
C GLU A 279 8.80 11.13 -0.98
N PRO A 280 9.76 10.62 -0.18
CA PRO A 280 9.63 9.33 0.48
C PRO A 280 8.43 9.23 1.42
N ARG A 281 7.51 8.30 1.17
CA ARG A 281 6.37 7.98 2.03
C ARG A 281 6.41 6.51 2.45
N GLY A 282 5.92 5.61 1.61
CA GLY A 282 5.89 4.17 1.87
C GLY A 282 7.27 3.53 1.94
N ILE A 283 8.24 4.04 1.18
CA ILE A 283 9.62 3.51 1.15
C ILE A 283 10.30 3.55 2.53
N ASN A 284 9.98 4.54 3.39
CA ASN A 284 10.52 4.60 4.74
C ASN A 284 10.01 3.43 5.59
N THR A 285 8.75 3.05 5.44
CA THR A 285 8.18 1.87 6.10
C THR A 285 8.87 0.59 5.62
N VAL A 286 9.10 0.45 4.31
CA VAL A 286 9.85 -0.68 3.73
C VAL A 286 11.26 -0.77 4.31
N LYS A 287 11.99 0.35 4.43
CA LYS A 287 13.33 0.39 5.06
C LYS A 287 13.29 -0.05 6.52
N ILE A 288 12.30 0.41 7.30
CA ILE A 288 12.13 0.00 8.70
C ILE A 288 11.90 -1.51 8.79
N PHE A 289 10.99 -2.07 7.98
CA PHE A 289 10.74 -3.51 7.98
C PHE A 289 11.95 -4.32 7.50
N ALA A 290 12.76 -3.80 6.57
CA ALA A 290 14.01 -4.44 6.18
C ALA A 290 15.04 -4.48 7.34
N ILE A 291 15.13 -3.40 8.13
CA ILE A 291 15.96 -3.39 9.35
C ILE A 291 15.43 -4.40 10.37
N VAL A 292 14.12 -4.44 10.61
CA VAL A 292 13.49 -5.40 11.52
C VAL A 292 13.75 -6.84 11.07
N LEU A 293 13.65 -7.11 9.76
CA LEU A 293 14.00 -8.41 9.18
C LEU A 293 15.43 -8.81 9.50
N LEU A 294 16.39 -7.91 9.29
CA LEU A 294 17.80 -8.16 9.59
C LEU A 294 18.04 -8.42 11.08
N LEU A 295 17.37 -7.66 11.97
CA LEU A 295 17.46 -7.86 13.42
C LEU A 295 16.90 -9.23 13.85
N ILE A 296 15.75 -9.63 13.32
CA ILE A 296 15.13 -10.93 13.64
C ILE A 296 16.01 -12.08 13.15
N LEU A 297 16.53 -11.99 11.92
CA LEU A 297 17.45 -13.00 11.39
C LEU A 297 18.76 -13.05 12.20
N ALA A 298 19.30 -11.90 12.60
CA ALA A 298 20.49 -11.84 13.47
C ALA A 298 20.23 -12.51 14.82
N ILE A 299 19.11 -12.23 15.48
CA ILE A 299 18.72 -12.88 16.75
C ILE A 299 18.61 -14.40 16.56
N ALA A 300 17.95 -14.87 15.50
CA ALA A 300 17.81 -16.29 15.19
C ALA A 300 19.16 -16.97 14.93
N CYS A 301 20.03 -16.33 14.15
CA CYS A 301 21.39 -16.80 13.89
C CYS A 301 22.26 -16.85 15.15
N ILE A 302 22.25 -15.77 15.95
CA ILE A 302 23.00 -15.69 17.21
C ILE A 302 22.54 -16.79 18.19
N ASN A 303 21.24 -16.99 18.31
CA ASN A 303 20.68 -18.05 19.15
C ASN A 303 21.21 -19.44 18.73
N TYR A 304 21.14 -19.74 17.42
CA TYR A 304 21.70 -21.00 16.90
C TYR A 304 23.22 -21.12 17.14
N VAL A 305 23.98 -20.06 16.85
CA VAL A 305 25.44 -20.03 17.05
C VAL A 305 25.79 -20.29 18.52
N ASN A 306 25.09 -19.66 19.45
CA ASN A 306 25.30 -19.84 20.90
C ASN A 306 25.05 -21.28 21.33
N LEU A 307 24.00 -21.91 20.85
CA LEU A 307 23.65 -23.29 21.16
C LEU A 307 24.56 -24.29 20.45
N ALA A 308 24.91 -24.04 19.18
CA ALA A 308 25.86 -24.88 18.41
C ALA A 308 27.25 -24.85 19.01
N THR A 309 27.74 -23.69 19.46
CA THR A 309 29.05 -23.56 20.12
C THR A 309 29.06 -24.25 21.48
N ALA A 310 28.01 -24.15 22.28
CA ALA A 310 27.90 -24.87 23.55
C ALA A 310 28.01 -26.39 23.35
N ARG A 311 27.35 -26.94 22.32
CA ARG A 311 27.45 -28.34 21.92
C ARG A 311 28.84 -28.73 21.41
N ALA A 312 29.47 -27.84 20.66
CA ALA A 312 30.81 -28.06 20.16
C ALA A 312 31.81 -28.35 21.30
N PHE A 313 31.68 -27.64 22.43
CA PHE A 313 32.48 -27.91 23.65
C PHE A 313 32.18 -29.27 24.25
N GLN A 314 30.92 -29.68 24.36
CA GLN A 314 30.56 -31.00 24.89
C GLN A 314 31.09 -32.15 24.01
N ARG A 315 31.15 -31.93 22.68
CA ARG A 315 31.61 -32.90 21.69
C ARG A 315 33.13 -32.81 21.41
N ALA A 316 33.84 -31.87 22.05
CA ALA A 316 35.27 -31.63 21.78
C ALA A 316 36.13 -32.89 22.01
N ARG A 317 35.80 -33.68 23.02
CA ARG A 317 36.51 -34.94 23.32
C ARG A 317 36.31 -35.99 22.22
N GLU A 318 35.09 -36.18 21.73
CA GLU A 318 34.75 -37.08 20.63
C GLU A 318 35.48 -36.69 19.33
N ILE A 319 35.46 -35.40 19.00
CA ILE A 319 36.10 -34.85 17.80
C ILE A 319 37.63 -34.99 17.89
N SER A 320 38.19 -34.80 19.09
CA SER A 320 39.64 -34.97 19.33
C SER A 320 40.08 -36.42 19.16
N ILE A 321 39.30 -37.39 19.63
CA ILE A 321 39.55 -38.81 19.41
C ILE A 321 39.54 -39.14 17.92
N ARG A 322 38.54 -38.64 17.17
CA ARG A 322 38.48 -38.84 15.72
C ARG A 322 39.65 -38.24 14.96
N LYS A 323 40.17 -37.08 15.41
CA LYS A 323 41.39 -36.49 14.84
C LYS A 323 42.63 -37.35 15.08
N ILE A 324 42.74 -37.93 16.27
CA ILE A 324 43.86 -38.83 16.60
C ILE A 324 43.83 -40.09 15.73
N ILE A 325 42.64 -40.61 15.42
CA ILE A 325 42.43 -41.79 14.55
C ILE A 325 42.58 -41.40 13.04
N GLY A 326 42.91 -40.15 12.71
CA GLY A 326 43.21 -39.72 11.35
C GLY A 326 42.09 -38.98 10.60
N ALA A 327 41.01 -38.56 11.25
CA ALA A 327 39.99 -37.76 10.60
C ALA A 327 40.50 -36.38 10.18
N GLY A 328 40.50 -36.11 8.89
CA GLY A 328 40.93 -34.82 8.32
C GLY A 328 39.99 -33.65 8.64
N LYS A 329 40.56 -32.44 8.73
CA LYS A 329 39.79 -31.20 9.02
C LYS A 329 38.61 -30.98 8.04
N ARG A 330 38.82 -31.25 6.75
CA ARG A 330 37.77 -31.11 5.72
C ARG A 330 36.57 -32.05 5.94
N SER A 331 36.83 -33.29 6.39
CA SER A 331 35.77 -34.27 6.69
C SER A 331 34.94 -33.85 7.89
N LEU A 332 35.55 -33.33 8.94
CA LEU A 332 34.84 -32.81 10.13
C LEU A 332 34.03 -31.55 9.81
N PHE A 333 34.59 -30.66 9.00
CA PHE A 333 33.88 -29.48 8.51
C PHE A 333 32.63 -29.87 7.70
N GLY A 334 32.82 -30.75 6.70
CA GLY A 334 31.72 -31.22 5.86
C GLY A 334 30.61 -31.93 6.66
N GLN A 335 30.98 -32.71 7.70
CA GLN A 335 30.01 -33.32 8.60
C GLN A 335 29.19 -32.27 9.35
N PHE A 336 29.83 -31.23 9.92
CA PHE A 336 29.12 -30.19 10.66
C PHE A 336 28.21 -29.38 9.74
N ILE A 337 28.67 -29.03 8.54
CA ILE A 337 27.83 -28.34 7.53
C ILE A 337 26.63 -29.21 7.13
N ALA A 338 26.82 -30.52 6.94
CA ALA A 338 25.71 -31.43 6.65
C ALA A 338 24.67 -31.51 7.80
N GLU A 339 25.15 -31.50 9.06
CA GLU A 339 24.29 -31.41 10.26
C GLU A 339 23.50 -30.11 10.26
N SER A 340 24.14 -28.97 9.93
CA SER A 340 23.49 -27.65 9.84
C SER A 340 22.48 -27.59 8.70
N ILE A 341 22.83 -28.08 7.51
CA ILE A 341 21.89 -28.12 6.36
C ILE A 341 20.63 -28.90 6.72
N LEU A 342 20.77 -30.06 7.37
CA LEU A 342 19.60 -30.84 7.79
C LEU A 342 18.75 -30.09 8.82
N PHE A 343 19.38 -29.45 9.81
CA PHE A 343 18.70 -28.70 10.86
C PHE A 343 17.95 -27.48 10.30
N PHE A 344 18.61 -26.65 9.49
CA PHE A 344 18.01 -25.49 8.83
C PHE A 344 16.96 -25.91 7.80
N GLY A 345 17.15 -27.03 7.10
CA GLY A 345 16.15 -27.61 6.19
C GLY A 345 14.85 -28.00 6.89
N ILE A 346 14.95 -28.61 8.08
CA ILE A 346 13.78 -28.90 8.91
C ILE A 346 13.12 -27.59 9.40
N ALA A 347 13.93 -26.63 9.86
CA ALA A 347 13.44 -25.36 10.36
C ALA A 347 12.69 -24.56 9.28
N ILE A 348 13.22 -24.47 8.06
CA ILE A 348 12.57 -23.75 6.97
C ILE A 348 11.28 -24.45 6.51
N PHE A 349 11.29 -25.79 6.47
CA PHE A 349 10.09 -26.58 6.15
C PHE A 349 8.98 -26.32 7.18
N LEU A 350 9.30 -26.34 8.47
CA LEU A 350 8.35 -26.02 9.53
C LEU A 350 7.93 -24.54 9.48
N ALA A 351 8.84 -23.63 9.15
CA ALA A 351 8.53 -22.20 9.01
C ALA A 351 7.55 -21.94 7.88
N ILE A 352 7.72 -22.60 6.74
CA ILE A 352 6.77 -22.51 5.62
C ILE A 352 5.41 -23.07 6.05
N GLY A 353 5.37 -24.25 6.70
CA GLY A 353 4.13 -24.82 7.22
C GLY A 353 3.41 -23.92 8.21
N LEU A 354 4.17 -23.28 9.12
CA LEU A 354 3.63 -22.33 10.09
C LEU A 354 3.16 -21.04 9.40
N ALA A 355 3.85 -20.57 8.37
CA ALA A 355 3.43 -19.43 7.57
C ALA A 355 2.10 -19.69 6.87
N PHE A 356 1.90 -20.88 6.28
CA PHE A 356 0.60 -21.27 5.72
C PHE A 356 -0.52 -21.29 6.77
N LEU A 357 -0.24 -21.84 7.95
CA LEU A 357 -1.22 -21.90 9.03
C LEU A 357 -1.63 -20.50 9.53
N LEU A 358 -0.68 -19.57 9.60
CA LEU A 358 -0.90 -18.21 10.10
C LEU A 358 -1.30 -17.21 9.01
N ALA A 359 -1.26 -17.58 7.72
CA ALA A 359 -1.59 -16.71 6.60
C ALA A 359 -2.95 -16.00 6.71
N PRO A 360 -4.07 -16.66 7.12
CA PRO A 360 -5.35 -15.98 7.26
C PRO A 360 -5.33 -14.87 8.33
N LYS A 361 -4.60 -15.10 9.44
CA LYS A 361 -4.44 -14.10 10.50
C LYS A 361 -3.58 -12.93 10.05
N PHE A 362 -2.53 -13.21 9.31
CA PHE A 362 -1.67 -12.17 8.76
C PHE A 362 -2.43 -11.31 7.74
N THR A 363 -3.23 -11.92 6.85
CA THR A 363 -4.11 -11.21 5.91
C THR A 363 -5.07 -10.27 6.66
N GLN A 364 -5.70 -10.77 7.72
CA GLN A 364 -6.61 -9.96 8.55
C GLN A 364 -5.90 -8.76 9.21
N LEU A 365 -4.64 -8.92 9.65
CA LEU A 365 -3.87 -7.86 10.31
C LEU A 365 -3.24 -6.88 9.32
N SER A 366 -2.75 -7.36 8.17
CA SER A 366 -2.05 -6.54 7.19
C SER A 366 -2.98 -5.85 6.20
N GLY A 367 -4.25 -6.27 6.13
CA GLY A 367 -5.20 -5.83 5.11
C GLY A 367 -4.85 -6.29 3.69
N LYS A 368 -3.83 -7.16 3.54
CA LYS A 368 -3.36 -7.65 2.24
C LYS A 368 -3.63 -9.15 2.13
N SER A 369 -4.27 -9.58 1.07
CA SER A 369 -4.42 -11.01 0.84
C SER A 369 -3.05 -11.60 0.50
N LEU A 370 -2.55 -12.38 1.43
CA LEU A 370 -1.44 -13.28 1.15
C LEU A 370 -1.99 -14.50 0.41
N ARG A 371 -2.29 -14.35 -0.86
CA ARG A 371 -2.28 -15.51 -1.72
C ARG A 371 -0.83 -15.96 -1.75
N LEU A 372 -0.56 -17.01 -0.97
CA LEU A 372 0.70 -17.73 -0.98
C LEU A 372 0.83 -18.41 -2.35
N GLU A 373 1.01 -17.62 -3.38
CA GLU A 373 1.50 -18.08 -4.68
C GLU A 373 2.97 -18.48 -4.49
N LEU A 374 3.17 -19.39 -3.52
CA LEU A 374 4.48 -19.93 -3.13
C LEU A 374 5.20 -20.61 -4.30
N ILE A 375 4.49 -20.87 -5.38
CA ILE A 375 5.00 -21.59 -6.56
C ILE A 375 5.21 -20.66 -7.75
N GLN A 376 4.54 -19.50 -7.76
CA GLN A 376 4.65 -18.52 -8.86
C GLN A 376 5.35 -17.26 -8.39
N GLY A 377 6.26 -16.72 -9.19
CA GLY A 377 6.97 -15.49 -8.88
C GLY A 377 8.30 -15.68 -8.13
N PRO A 378 8.93 -14.59 -7.64
CA PRO A 378 10.28 -14.59 -7.05
C PRO A 378 10.34 -15.09 -5.59
N LEU A 379 9.20 -15.36 -4.94
CA LEU A 379 9.15 -15.75 -3.52
C LEU A 379 10.01 -17.00 -3.18
N PRO A 380 9.99 -18.10 -3.96
CA PRO A 380 10.87 -19.23 -3.69
C PRO A 380 12.35 -18.86 -3.68
N LEU A 381 12.76 -17.91 -4.54
CA LEU A 381 14.14 -17.43 -4.58
C LEU A 381 14.51 -16.64 -3.32
N TYR A 382 13.59 -15.81 -2.80
CA TYR A 382 13.78 -15.08 -1.54
C TYR A 382 13.87 -16.04 -0.34
N ILE A 383 13.00 -17.04 -0.27
CA ILE A 383 13.04 -18.07 0.78
C ILE A 383 14.37 -18.84 0.72
N LEU A 384 14.82 -19.21 -0.48
CA LEU A 384 16.13 -19.86 -0.69
C LEU A 384 17.27 -18.92 -0.26
N GLY A 385 17.20 -17.63 -0.58
CA GLY A 385 18.17 -16.62 -0.14
C GLY A 385 18.25 -16.52 1.39
N ILE A 386 17.12 -16.44 2.08
CA ILE A 386 17.04 -16.43 3.54
C ILE A 386 17.68 -17.72 4.10
N PHE A 387 17.35 -18.89 3.54
CA PHE A 387 17.90 -20.16 3.94
C PHE A 387 19.43 -20.19 3.80
N ILE A 388 19.96 -19.79 2.64
CA ILE A 388 21.40 -19.78 2.38
C ILE A 388 22.12 -18.81 3.31
N ILE A 389 21.63 -17.58 3.45
CA ILE A 389 22.25 -16.54 4.29
C ILE A 389 22.28 -17.00 5.74
N THR A 390 21.16 -17.46 6.27
CA THR A 390 21.07 -17.92 7.68
C THR A 390 21.93 -19.14 7.93
N LEU A 391 21.96 -20.09 7.00
CA LEU A 391 22.82 -21.28 7.06
C LEU A 391 24.30 -20.88 7.09
N VAL A 392 24.74 -20.04 6.15
CA VAL A 392 26.15 -19.62 6.02
C VAL A 392 26.59 -18.85 7.26
N VAL A 393 25.84 -17.82 7.65
CA VAL A 393 26.17 -16.96 8.81
C VAL A 393 26.22 -17.78 10.11
N SER A 394 25.27 -18.70 10.28
CA SER A 394 25.16 -19.47 11.53
C SER A 394 26.13 -20.67 11.62
N SER A 395 26.53 -21.25 10.48
CA SER A 395 27.27 -22.52 10.48
C SER A 395 28.78 -22.35 10.39
N ILE A 396 29.28 -21.27 9.77
CA ILE A 396 30.74 -21.11 9.53
C ILE A 396 31.52 -21.01 10.85
N TYR A 397 31.09 -20.14 11.77
CA TYR A 397 31.81 -19.92 13.01
C TYR A 397 31.90 -21.18 13.91
N PRO A 398 30.79 -21.89 14.22
CA PRO A 398 30.86 -23.12 14.99
C PRO A 398 31.68 -24.21 14.30
N ALA A 399 31.63 -24.31 12.96
CA ALA A 399 32.40 -25.26 12.18
C ALA A 399 33.91 -24.99 12.29
N LEU A 400 34.33 -23.73 12.11
CA LEU A 400 35.75 -23.34 12.25
C LEU A 400 36.25 -23.55 13.67
N MET A 401 35.46 -23.26 14.67
CA MET A 401 35.76 -23.50 16.07
C MET A 401 36.00 -24.98 16.34
N LEU A 402 35.15 -25.88 15.84
CA LEU A 402 35.30 -27.33 15.99
C LEU A 402 36.62 -27.87 15.41
N ILE A 403 37.02 -27.32 14.26
CA ILE A 403 38.27 -27.75 13.61
C ILE A 403 39.49 -27.21 14.33
N SER A 404 39.40 -26.12 15.07
CA SER A 404 40.52 -25.48 15.76
C SER A 404 40.88 -26.15 17.11
N PHE A 405 40.08 -27.11 17.63
CA PHE A 405 40.42 -27.82 18.87
C PHE A 405 41.69 -28.65 18.74
N LYS A 406 42.61 -28.44 19.69
CA LYS A 406 43.82 -29.24 19.81
C LYS A 406 43.49 -30.55 20.56
N PRO A 407 43.79 -31.74 20.02
CA PRO A 407 43.40 -33.01 20.62
C PRO A 407 43.91 -33.20 22.05
N LEU A 408 45.13 -32.79 22.32
CA LEU A 408 45.80 -32.98 23.62
C LEU A 408 45.14 -32.14 24.74
N GLU A 409 44.75 -30.91 24.43
CA GLU A 409 44.09 -30.00 25.37
C GLU A 409 42.65 -30.47 25.69
N ALA A 410 41.96 -30.99 24.67
CA ALA A 410 40.58 -31.49 24.80
C ALA A 410 40.50 -32.76 25.67
N ILE A 411 41.49 -33.66 25.60
CA ILE A 411 41.55 -34.87 26.43
C ILE A 411 41.88 -34.53 27.89
N LYS A 412 42.74 -33.52 28.13
CA LYS A 412 43.11 -33.05 29.47
C LYS A 412 42.04 -32.17 30.14
N GLY A 413 40.86 -32.01 29.52
CA GLY A 413 39.77 -31.20 30.08
C GLY A 413 39.99 -29.67 30.03
N ARG A 414 41.08 -29.20 29.41
CA ARG A 414 41.47 -27.79 29.29
C ARG A 414 40.95 -27.18 27.98
N VAL A 415 39.68 -27.35 27.68
CA VAL A 415 39.06 -26.90 26.40
C VAL A 415 38.59 -25.43 26.46
N GLY A 416 39.15 -24.59 27.31
CA GLY A 416 38.68 -23.23 27.50
C GLY A 416 39.78 -22.18 27.52
N GLY A 417 40.10 -21.54 26.41
CA GLY A 417 40.87 -20.29 26.41
C GLY A 417 39.95 -19.10 26.72
N VAL A 418 40.44 -18.10 27.46
CA VAL A 418 39.74 -16.88 27.90
C VAL A 418 39.03 -16.14 26.73
N SER A 419 39.64 -16.16 25.55
CA SER A 419 39.13 -15.50 24.33
C SER A 419 37.82 -16.10 23.79
N ARG A 420 37.51 -17.37 24.03
CA ARG A 420 36.35 -18.08 23.44
C ARG A 420 35.06 -17.89 24.22
N GLY A 421 35.14 -17.65 25.54
CA GLY A 421 33.97 -17.27 26.36
C GLY A 421 33.48 -15.85 26.10
N THR A 422 34.41 -14.98 25.71
CA THR A 422 34.13 -13.56 25.47
C THR A 422 33.19 -13.34 24.25
N LEU A 423 33.46 -14.02 23.12
CA LEU A 423 32.61 -13.89 21.94
C LEU A 423 31.14 -14.31 22.20
N ARG A 424 30.96 -15.43 22.93
CA ARG A 424 29.61 -15.87 23.30
C ARG A 424 28.92 -14.83 24.20
N LYS A 425 29.62 -14.23 25.16
CA LYS A 425 29.09 -13.16 26.01
C LYS A 425 28.68 -11.96 25.16
N VAL A 426 29.53 -11.53 24.23
CA VAL A 426 29.22 -10.42 23.30
C VAL A 426 27.99 -10.74 22.44
N LEU A 427 27.92 -11.92 21.82
CA LEU A 427 26.76 -12.32 21.02
C LEU A 427 25.47 -12.34 21.83
N VAL A 428 25.50 -12.87 23.06
CA VAL A 428 24.32 -12.85 23.94
C VAL A 428 23.93 -11.42 24.29
N THR A 429 24.89 -10.57 24.64
CA THR A 429 24.61 -9.15 24.94
C THR A 429 23.98 -8.44 23.75
N VAL A 430 24.55 -8.60 22.55
CA VAL A 430 24.01 -8.02 21.31
C VAL A 430 22.59 -8.52 21.04
N GLN A 431 22.35 -9.82 21.22
CA GLN A 431 21.00 -10.41 21.07
C GLN A 431 20.00 -9.78 22.04
N PHE A 432 20.38 -9.58 23.32
CA PHE A 432 19.50 -8.92 24.30
C PHE A 432 19.25 -7.47 23.93
N VAL A 433 20.28 -6.73 23.48
CA VAL A 433 20.10 -5.33 23.01
C VAL A 433 19.10 -5.28 21.87
N PHE A 434 19.22 -6.13 20.86
CA PHE A 434 18.27 -6.18 19.75
C PHE A 434 16.85 -6.55 20.20
N SER A 435 16.71 -7.54 21.10
CA SER A 435 15.42 -7.95 21.62
C SER A 435 14.75 -6.82 22.41
N VAL A 436 15.49 -6.13 23.29
CA VAL A 436 14.99 -4.98 24.05
C VAL A 436 14.60 -3.83 23.12
N MET A 437 15.41 -3.54 22.10
CA MET A 437 15.12 -2.51 21.11
C MET A 437 13.81 -2.80 20.37
N LEU A 438 13.57 -4.04 19.94
CA LEU A 438 12.32 -4.43 19.28
C LEU A 438 11.11 -4.33 20.23
N ILE A 439 11.25 -4.74 21.49
CA ILE A 439 10.17 -4.62 22.50
C ILE A 439 9.82 -3.14 22.74
N ILE A 440 10.84 -2.30 22.98
CA ILE A 440 10.63 -0.86 23.19
C ILE A 440 9.98 -0.23 21.95
N GLY A 441 10.49 -0.54 20.74
CA GLY A 441 9.89 -0.05 19.50
C GLY A 441 8.42 -0.42 19.36
N THR A 442 8.06 -1.68 19.65
CA THR A 442 6.67 -2.14 19.60
C THR A 442 5.79 -1.42 20.63
N LEU A 443 6.28 -1.24 21.86
CA LEU A 443 5.55 -0.51 22.90
C LEU A 443 5.34 0.97 22.55
N VAL A 444 6.36 1.63 21.98
CA VAL A 444 6.26 3.03 21.55
C VAL A 444 5.24 3.17 20.43
N ILE A 445 5.26 2.29 19.42
CA ILE A 445 4.28 2.30 18.33
C ILE A 445 2.87 2.06 18.88
N GLY A 446 2.69 1.08 19.79
CA GLY A 446 1.41 0.81 20.42
C GLY A 446 0.87 2.05 21.15
N ARG A 447 1.68 2.69 21.99
CA ARG A 447 1.31 3.93 22.69
C ARG A 447 1.01 5.09 21.74
N GLN A 448 1.72 5.18 20.62
CA GLN A 448 1.45 6.20 19.62
C GLN A 448 0.11 5.98 18.92
N LEU A 449 -0.25 4.72 18.63
CA LEU A 449 -1.57 4.38 18.09
C LEU A 449 -2.69 4.68 19.09
N ASP A 450 -2.52 4.31 20.36
CA ASP A 450 -3.47 4.65 21.43
C ASP A 450 -3.67 6.16 21.51
N PHE A 451 -2.56 6.94 21.52
CA PHE A 451 -2.61 8.40 21.53
C PHE A 451 -3.38 8.98 20.34
N LEU A 452 -3.16 8.46 19.12
CA LEU A 452 -3.87 8.92 17.92
C LEU A 452 -5.37 8.60 17.98
N THR A 453 -5.73 7.45 18.56
CA THR A 453 -7.14 7.04 18.70
C THR A 453 -7.87 7.76 19.82
N GLU A 454 -7.18 8.09 20.92
CA GLU A 454 -7.75 8.77 22.10
C GLU A 454 -7.74 10.29 21.97
N LYS A 455 -6.85 10.85 21.11
CA LYS A 455 -6.76 12.30 20.90
C LYS A 455 -8.12 12.86 20.48
N ASN A 456 -8.59 13.86 21.20
CA ASN A 456 -9.79 14.59 20.83
C ASN A 456 -9.52 15.42 19.55
N PRO A 457 -10.19 15.13 18.42
CA PRO A 457 -10.00 15.86 17.17
C PRO A 457 -10.68 17.25 17.17
N GLY A 458 -11.28 17.66 18.29
CA GLY A 458 -12.05 18.92 18.40
C GLY A 458 -13.55 18.74 18.17
N TYR A 459 -14.02 17.49 18.04
CA TYR A 459 -15.42 17.13 17.92
C TYR A 459 -15.70 15.76 18.55
N ASP A 460 -16.94 15.55 18.99
CA ASP A 460 -17.40 14.28 19.55
C ASP A 460 -17.80 13.32 18.42
N ARG A 461 -17.03 12.24 18.25
CA ARG A 461 -17.30 11.18 17.28
C ARG A 461 -17.99 9.96 17.88
N SER A 462 -18.26 9.98 19.18
CA SER A 462 -18.88 8.84 19.85
C SER A 462 -20.33 8.68 19.40
N GLN A 463 -20.70 7.46 19.02
CA GLN A 463 -22.06 7.11 18.55
C GLN A 463 -22.52 7.88 17.28
N VAL A 464 -21.58 8.37 16.47
CA VAL A 464 -21.89 8.99 15.17
C VAL A 464 -21.80 7.93 14.09
N LEU A 465 -22.92 7.74 13.36
CA LEU A 465 -22.96 6.93 12.15
C LEU A 465 -22.92 7.87 10.95
N ASN A 466 -22.01 7.63 10.05
CA ASN A 466 -21.88 8.35 8.79
C ASN A 466 -22.12 7.40 7.61
N PHE A 467 -22.92 7.82 6.63
CA PHE A 467 -23.14 7.10 5.39
C PHE A 467 -23.43 8.06 4.24
N TRP A 468 -23.16 7.62 3.02
CA TRP A 468 -23.44 8.39 1.82
C TRP A 468 -24.93 8.26 1.44
N MET A 469 -25.52 9.38 1.00
CA MET A 469 -26.84 9.35 0.37
C MET A 469 -26.68 8.98 -1.10
N SER A 470 -27.37 7.93 -1.53
CA SER A 470 -27.35 7.43 -2.90
C SER A 470 -28.72 7.61 -3.59
N GLY A 471 -28.70 7.78 -4.90
CA GLY A 471 -29.90 7.82 -5.74
C GLY A 471 -30.96 8.84 -5.26
N SER A 472 -32.20 8.42 -5.20
CA SER A 472 -33.33 9.27 -4.82
C SER A 472 -33.30 9.85 -3.40
N MET A 473 -32.39 9.35 -2.53
CA MET A 473 -32.19 9.93 -1.18
C MET A 473 -31.70 11.38 -1.27
N GLN A 474 -30.87 11.71 -2.27
CA GLN A 474 -30.35 13.07 -2.46
C GLN A 474 -31.48 14.05 -2.83
N GLU A 475 -32.39 13.63 -3.71
CA GLU A 475 -33.55 14.44 -4.14
C GLU A 475 -34.53 14.66 -3.00
N HIS A 476 -34.59 13.74 -2.03
CA HIS A 476 -35.56 13.75 -0.93
C HIS A 476 -34.88 13.92 0.43
N ALA A 477 -33.74 14.64 0.50
CA ALA A 477 -32.90 14.78 1.68
C ALA A 477 -33.67 15.15 2.94
N GLU A 478 -34.57 16.14 2.87
CA GLU A 478 -35.38 16.56 4.03
C GLU A 478 -36.32 15.47 4.54
N THR A 479 -36.87 14.65 3.62
CA THR A 479 -37.72 13.52 4.00
C THR A 479 -36.87 12.42 4.70
N VAL A 480 -35.67 12.18 4.20
CA VAL A 480 -34.71 11.25 4.81
C VAL A 480 -34.33 11.73 6.22
N LYS A 481 -33.93 13.01 6.38
CA LYS A 481 -33.61 13.64 7.66
C LYS A 481 -34.75 13.43 8.68
N ARG A 482 -35.98 13.77 8.29
CA ARG A 482 -37.14 13.61 9.14
C ARG A 482 -37.44 12.17 9.51
N ARG A 483 -37.32 11.22 8.58
CA ARG A 483 -37.51 9.78 8.89
C ARG A 483 -36.46 9.25 9.83
N LEU A 484 -35.18 9.60 9.62
CA LEU A 484 -34.08 9.19 10.50
C LEU A 484 -34.23 9.76 11.91
N THR A 485 -34.59 11.04 12.04
CA THR A 485 -34.81 11.68 13.34
C THR A 485 -35.93 11.01 14.15
N ASN A 486 -36.92 10.40 13.47
CA ASN A 486 -38.01 9.69 14.13
C ASN A 486 -37.66 8.24 14.57
N ILE A 487 -36.46 7.76 14.28
CA ILE A 487 -36.02 6.43 14.71
C ILE A 487 -35.69 6.48 16.21
N PRO A 488 -36.26 5.60 17.05
CA PRO A 488 -35.92 5.55 18.47
C PRO A 488 -34.42 5.34 18.69
N GLY A 489 -33.80 6.22 19.48
CA GLY A 489 -32.36 6.19 19.77
C GLY A 489 -31.53 7.13 18.88
N VAL A 490 -32.09 7.73 17.84
CA VAL A 490 -31.44 8.79 17.06
C VAL A 490 -31.67 10.12 17.77
N THR A 491 -30.59 10.77 18.19
CA THR A 491 -30.65 12.07 18.91
C THR A 491 -30.56 13.28 17.99
N GLY A 492 -30.05 13.11 16.77
CA GLY A 492 -29.94 14.16 15.79
C GLY A 492 -29.46 13.64 14.44
N VAL A 493 -29.76 14.36 13.39
CA VAL A 493 -29.33 14.07 12.00
C VAL A 493 -28.84 15.35 11.36
N SER A 494 -27.71 15.29 10.69
CA SER A 494 -27.10 16.41 10.01
C SER A 494 -26.58 15.99 8.63
N PHE A 495 -26.58 16.92 7.68
CA PHE A 495 -25.98 16.73 6.36
C PHE A 495 -24.65 17.44 6.25
N ALA A 496 -23.73 16.78 5.53
CA ALA A 496 -22.48 17.36 5.10
C ALA A 496 -22.16 16.93 3.67
N SER A 497 -21.49 17.78 2.91
CA SER A 497 -21.12 17.46 1.52
C SER A 497 -20.02 16.40 1.44
N ASN A 498 -19.22 16.26 2.49
CA ASN A 498 -18.09 15.34 2.57
C ASN A 498 -17.92 14.86 4.01
N PRO A 499 -17.26 13.69 4.21
CA PRO A 499 -16.86 13.28 5.55
C PRO A 499 -15.84 14.27 6.14
N ILE A 500 -15.85 14.43 7.47
CA ILE A 500 -14.85 15.25 8.17
C ILE A 500 -13.45 14.66 8.00
N ILE A 501 -13.36 13.33 7.98
CA ILE A 501 -12.13 12.58 7.78
C ILE A 501 -12.03 12.26 6.30
N ASP A 502 -10.86 12.54 5.70
CA ASP A 502 -10.58 12.26 4.29
C ASP A 502 -11.36 13.13 3.28
N ASN A 503 -11.60 14.40 3.64
CA ASN A 503 -12.13 15.37 2.68
C ASN A 503 -11.01 15.79 1.71
N GLN A 504 -11.11 15.33 0.46
CA GLN A 504 -10.12 15.59 -0.60
C GLN A 504 -10.47 16.80 -1.47
N ASN A 505 -11.59 17.47 -1.22
CA ASN A 505 -11.94 18.69 -1.94
C ASN A 505 -11.06 19.85 -1.50
N SER A 506 -10.56 20.61 -2.45
CA SER A 506 -9.80 21.83 -2.21
C SER A 506 -10.16 22.90 -3.24
N THR A 507 -10.07 24.15 -2.83
CA THR A 507 -10.22 25.30 -3.72
C THR A 507 -9.17 26.36 -3.39
N GLY A 508 -8.60 26.99 -4.42
CA GLY A 508 -7.67 28.10 -4.32
C GLY A 508 -8.28 29.47 -4.58
N ASP A 509 -9.55 29.53 -5.03
CA ASP A 509 -10.20 30.77 -5.50
C ASP A 509 -10.77 31.63 -4.37
N ILE A 510 -10.14 31.61 -3.18
CA ILE A 510 -10.66 32.39 -2.04
C ILE A 510 -9.94 33.71 -1.95
N LYS A 511 -10.71 34.78 -2.07
CA LYS A 511 -10.25 36.17 -1.84
C LYS A 511 -10.81 36.68 -0.52
N TRP A 512 -9.98 37.35 0.30
CA TRP A 512 -10.40 37.93 1.57
C TRP A 512 -9.75 39.30 1.79
N GLY A 513 -10.45 40.17 2.55
CA GLY A 513 -9.98 41.53 2.88
C GLY A 513 -10.28 42.55 1.82
N ALA A 514 -9.98 43.81 2.12
CA ALA A 514 -10.23 44.98 1.27
C ALA A 514 -9.03 45.37 0.38
N GLY A 515 -7.99 44.55 0.30
CA GLY A 515 -6.77 44.77 -0.46
C GLY A 515 -6.48 43.65 -1.45
N GLU A 516 -5.72 43.98 -2.51
CA GLU A 516 -5.09 43.01 -3.39
C GLU A 516 -4.05 42.20 -2.59
N VAL A 517 -4.52 41.21 -1.82
CA VAL A 517 -3.62 40.25 -1.21
C VAL A 517 -3.40 39.17 -2.25
N ASP A 518 -2.27 39.25 -2.91
CA ASP A 518 -1.75 38.27 -3.88
C ASP A 518 -1.35 36.94 -3.20
N GLN A 519 -2.14 36.54 -2.19
CA GLN A 519 -1.90 35.32 -1.42
C GLN A 519 -3.01 34.32 -1.74
N GLU A 520 -2.70 33.39 -2.61
CA GLU A 520 -3.54 32.22 -2.88
C GLU A 520 -3.45 31.26 -1.70
N LEU A 521 -4.57 31.07 -1.00
CA LEU A 521 -4.72 30.09 0.06
C LEU A 521 -5.61 28.94 -0.42
N VAL A 522 -5.05 27.75 -0.51
CA VAL A 522 -5.83 26.54 -0.75
C VAL A 522 -6.52 26.12 0.54
N VAL A 523 -7.85 26.04 0.51
CA VAL A 523 -8.66 25.60 1.65
C VAL A 523 -9.48 24.37 1.25
N THR A 524 -9.91 23.61 2.25
CA THR A 524 -10.79 22.45 2.09
C THR A 524 -12.22 22.86 2.46
N PRO A 525 -13.11 23.14 1.49
CA PRO A 525 -14.49 23.53 1.77
C PRO A 525 -15.32 22.30 2.14
N MET A 526 -16.31 22.51 3.01
CA MET A 526 -17.33 21.53 3.34
C MET A 526 -18.67 22.25 3.54
N ALA A 527 -19.69 21.92 2.75
CA ALA A 527 -21.04 22.40 2.99
C ALA A 527 -21.67 21.57 4.12
N ILE A 528 -22.28 22.25 5.08
CA ILE A 528 -22.92 21.64 6.25
C ILE A 528 -24.27 22.30 6.54
N ASP A 529 -25.15 21.60 7.22
CA ASP A 529 -26.38 22.18 7.75
C ASP A 529 -26.20 22.77 9.16
N GLU A 530 -27.24 23.43 9.68
CA GLU A 530 -27.23 24.10 10.98
C GLU A 530 -27.06 23.15 12.18
N GLN A 531 -27.35 21.85 12.00
CA GLN A 531 -27.23 20.84 13.05
C GLN A 531 -25.83 20.25 13.17
N PHE A 532 -24.97 20.43 12.19
CA PHE A 532 -23.66 19.79 12.10
C PHE A 532 -22.76 20.14 13.30
N ILE A 533 -22.58 21.42 13.58
CA ILE A 533 -21.72 21.91 14.66
C ILE A 533 -22.26 21.48 16.04
N PRO A 534 -23.57 21.69 16.35
CA PRO A 534 -24.14 21.20 17.61
C PRO A 534 -24.09 19.68 17.79
N LEU A 535 -24.41 18.92 16.73
CA LEU A 535 -24.43 17.45 16.78
C LEU A 535 -23.06 16.88 17.13
N LEU A 536 -22.03 17.44 16.55
CA LEU A 536 -20.63 17.03 16.79
C LEU A 536 -19.98 17.74 17.97
N LYS A 537 -20.74 18.58 18.69
CA LYS A 537 -20.27 19.37 19.85
C LYS A 537 -19.01 20.16 19.55
N MET A 538 -18.90 20.71 18.34
CA MET A 538 -17.80 21.58 17.97
C MET A 538 -17.91 22.91 18.70
N ASN A 539 -16.76 23.44 19.13
CA ASN A 539 -16.72 24.72 19.86
C ASN A 539 -16.52 25.88 18.89
N LEU A 540 -17.50 26.79 18.84
CA LEU A 540 -17.38 28.08 18.16
C LEU A 540 -16.66 29.06 19.09
N ILE A 541 -15.51 29.57 18.67
CA ILE A 541 -14.68 30.50 19.46
C ILE A 541 -15.23 31.93 19.31
N ALA A 542 -15.75 32.29 18.15
CA ALA A 542 -16.32 33.58 17.83
C ALA A 542 -17.40 33.45 16.76
N GLY A 543 -18.34 34.38 16.69
CA GLY A 543 -19.42 34.39 15.73
C GLY A 543 -20.61 33.53 16.14
N GLU A 544 -21.47 33.22 15.16
CA GLU A 544 -22.71 32.46 15.32
C GLU A 544 -22.72 31.25 14.38
N ASN A 545 -23.50 30.22 14.75
CA ASN A 545 -23.75 29.07 13.88
C ASN A 545 -24.75 29.42 12.76
N PHE A 546 -24.82 28.62 11.72
CA PHE A 546 -25.86 28.66 10.71
C PHE A 546 -27.26 28.55 11.36
N LYS A 547 -28.26 29.23 10.77
CA LYS A 547 -29.62 29.30 11.30
C LYS A 547 -30.61 28.48 10.49
N GLY A 548 -30.18 27.80 9.40
CA GLY A 548 -31.04 27.05 8.49
C GLY A 548 -31.87 27.94 7.58
N ILE A 549 -31.42 29.15 7.26
CA ILE A 549 -32.12 30.12 6.42
C ILE A 549 -31.35 30.38 5.12
N SER A 550 -32.02 30.89 4.11
CA SER A 550 -31.45 31.08 2.77
C SER A 550 -30.22 31.99 2.73
N THR A 551 -30.10 32.93 3.68
CA THR A 551 -28.93 33.81 3.79
C THR A 551 -27.67 33.09 4.27
N ASP A 552 -27.79 31.93 4.88
CA ASP A 552 -26.62 31.13 5.30
C ASP A 552 -25.73 30.71 4.12
N SER A 553 -26.30 30.63 2.91
CA SER A 553 -25.55 30.32 1.68
C SER A 553 -24.46 31.33 1.34
N THR A 554 -24.46 32.50 1.96
CA THR A 554 -23.45 33.56 1.81
C THR A 554 -22.51 33.69 3.03
N HIS A 555 -22.69 32.85 4.05
CA HIS A 555 -21.90 32.85 5.27
C HIS A 555 -20.90 31.68 5.27
N PHE A 556 -19.75 31.92 5.91
CA PHE A 556 -18.68 30.94 6.07
C PHE A 556 -18.27 30.85 7.54
N ILE A 557 -18.02 29.62 8.00
CA ILE A 557 -17.36 29.34 9.27
C ILE A 557 -15.99 28.83 8.93
N ILE A 558 -14.94 29.46 9.47
CA ILE A 558 -13.56 29.08 9.21
C ILE A 558 -12.92 28.54 10.49
N ASN A 559 -11.97 27.64 10.36
CA ASN A 559 -11.23 27.14 11.51
C ASN A 559 -10.15 28.16 11.94
N GLN A 560 -9.65 27.98 13.17
CA GLN A 560 -8.65 28.88 13.74
C GLN A 560 -7.36 28.96 12.91
N THR A 561 -6.97 27.88 12.23
CA THR A 561 -5.78 27.86 11.37
C THR A 561 -5.99 28.72 10.12
N ALA A 562 -7.15 28.62 9.48
CA ALA A 562 -7.50 29.45 8.33
C ALA A 562 -7.58 30.94 8.74
N ALA A 563 -8.22 31.26 9.87
CA ALA A 563 -8.28 32.62 10.38
C ALA A 563 -6.89 33.24 10.57
N LYS A 564 -5.97 32.48 11.19
CA LYS A 564 -4.57 32.91 11.36
C LYS A 564 -3.84 33.08 10.02
N ALA A 565 -4.04 32.17 9.07
CA ALA A 565 -3.42 32.24 7.74
C ALA A 565 -3.94 33.45 6.95
N MET A 566 -5.21 33.82 7.16
CA MET A 566 -5.86 35.00 6.54
C MET A 566 -5.53 36.31 7.28
N GLY A 567 -4.80 36.28 8.40
CA GLY A 567 -4.46 37.45 9.19
C GLY A 567 -5.63 38.05 9.99
N MET A 568 -6.63 37.25 10.31
CA MET A 568 -7.85 37.59 11.05
C MET A 568 -7.70 37.30 12.55
#